data_5980301d7a2f5bdd149250297f462cbf
#
_entry.id   5980301d7a2f5bdd149250297f462cbf
#
_cell.length_a   1.000
_cell.length_b   1.000
_cell.length_c   1.000
_cell.angle_alpha   90.00
_cell.angle_beta   90.00
_cell.angle_gamma   90.00
#
_symmetry.space_group_name_H-M   'P 1'
#
loop_
_entity.id
_entity.type
_entity.pdbx_description
1 polymer ?
#
loop_
_entity_poly.entity_id
_entity_poly.type
_entity_poly.pdbx_seq_one_letter_code
_entity_poly.pdbx_strand_id
1 'polypeptide(L)'
;MDIDVIKEQICDVCHKMWQLGWVAANDGNVSAKLDDGTILATPTGMSKSFITPDKLIRIDAKGNVLEAAEGLRPSSEIKMHLRCYDKRDDVMSVIHAHPPGATGFAVAHKAMDMYNMIEDVAAIGAVPLTPYGTPSTTEVPDAIEPYLEEHDVMLLENHGALAVG
;
A
#
# COMPACT_ATOMS: atom_id res chain seq x y z
N MET A 1 -17.15 -7.04 -9.64
CA MET A 1 -16.31 -8.04 -8.93
C MET A 1 -16.98 -8.37 -7.60
N ASP A 2 -16.94 -9.66 -7.13
CA ASP A 2 -17.56 -10.03 -5.85
C ASP A 2 -16.76 -9.44 -4.68
N ILE A 3 -17.43 -8.65 -3.82
CA ILE A 3 -16.79 -7.97 -2.70
C ILE A 3 -16.19 -8.94 -1.67
N ASP A 4 -16.83 -10.12 -1.47
CA ASP A 4 -16.34 -11.08 -0.51
C ASP A 4 -15.06 -11.75 -1.01
N VAL A 5 -14.94 -11.98 -2.33
CA VAL A 5 -13.69 -12.45 -2.94
C VAL A 5 -12.56 -11.43 -2.75
N ILE A 6 -12.84 -10.14 -2.93
CA ILE A 6 -11.83 -9.09 -2.72
C ILE A 6 -11.40 -9.03 -1.24
N LYS A 7 -12.34 -9.15 -0.31
CA LYS A 7 -12.05 -9.18 1.13
C LYS A 7 -11.10 -10.33 1.48
N GLU A 8 -11.37 -11.54 0.96
CA GLU A 8 -10.50 -12.70 1.16
C GLU A 8 -9.11 -12.49 0.55
N GLN A 9 -9.02 -11.92 -0.65
CA GLN A 9 -7.73 -11.60 -1.28
C GLN A 9 -6.92 -10.60 -0.47
N ILE A 10 -7.53 -9.55 0.08
CA ILE A 10 -6.83 -8.59 0.96
C ILE A 10 -6.30 -9.31 2.21
N CYS A 11 -7.10 -10.19 2.82
CA CYS A 11 -6.67 -10.98 3.98
C CYS A 11 -5.49 -11.89 3.64
N ASP A 12 -5.56 -12.60 2.50
CA ASP A 12 -4.47 -13.48 2.05
C ASP A 12 -3.17 -12.72 1.82
N VAL A 13 -3.23 -11.55 1.17
CA VAL A 13 -2.07 -10.65 1.00
C VAL A 13 -1.51 -10.22 2.34
N CYS A 14 -2.35 -9.79 3.28
CA CYS A 14 -1.93 -9.38 4.62
C CYS A 14 -1.20 -10.51 5.36
N HIS A 15 -1.75 -11.73 5.32
CA HIS A 15 -1.14 -12.90 5.95
C HIS A 15 0.20 -13.26 5.30
N LYS A 16 0.31 -13.21 3.97
CA LYS A 16 1.56 -13.44 3.24
C LYS A 16 2.62 -12.41 3.59
N MET A 17 2.28 -11.13 3.64
CA MET A 17 3.19 -10.06 4.05
C MET A 17 3.76 -10.32 5.46
N TRP A 18 2.91 -10.74 6.39
CA TRP A 18 3.33 -11.08 7.74
C TRP A 18 4.22 -12.33 7.77
N GLN A 19 3.84 -13.40 7.05
CA GLN A 19 4.62 -14.65 6.98
C GLN A 19 6.00 -14.46 6.38
N LEU A 20 6.13 -13.56 5.40
CA LEU A 20 7.39 -13.22 4.74
C LEU A 20 8.25 -12.25 5.57
N GLY A 21 7.75 -11.77 6.71
CA GLY A 21 8.46 -10.78 7.54
C GLY A 21 8.55 -9.38 6.90
N TRP A 22 7.61 -9.05 6.00
CA TRP A 22 7.57 -7.74 5.35
C TRP A 22 6.86 -6.68 6.18
N VAL A 23 6.14 -7.09 7.21
CA VAL A 23 5.48 -6.22 8.18
C VAL A 23 5.68 -6.78 9.58
N ALA A 24 5.95 -5.88 10.53
CA ALA A 24 6.05 -6.21 11.94
C ALA A 24 4.88 -5.58 12.70
N ALA A 25 4.52 -6.15 13.85
CA ALA A 25 3.44 -5.64 14.69
C ALA A 25 2.20 -5.23 13.87
N ASN A 26 1.93 -3.93 13.74
CA ASN A 26 0.79 -3.35 13.01
C ASN A 26 1.20 -2.57 11.74
N ASP A 27 2.44 -2.73 11.30
CA ASP A 27 2.98 -2.06 10.11
C ASP A 27 2.29 -2.50 8.83
N GLY A 28 2.46 -1.67 7.79
CA GLY A 28 1.94 -1.90 6.46
C GLY A 28 0.43 -1.74 6.36
N ASN A 29 -0.06 -1.64 5.16
CA ASN A 29 -1.48 -1.48 4.85
C ASN A 29 -1.78 -1.93 3.41
N VAL A 30 -3.01 -2.39 3.21
CA VAL A 30 -3.51 -2.88 1.93
C VAL A 30 -4.88 -2.27 1.68
N SER A 31 -5.15 -1.89 0.45
CA SER A 31 -6.48 -1.49 0.02
C SER A 31 -6.80 -1.97 -1.39
N ALA A 32 -8.09 -2.06 -1.70
CA ALA A 32 -8.59 -2.35 -3.04
C ALA A 32 -9.80 -1.46 -3.37
N LYS A 33 -9.80 -0.90 -4.59
CA LYS A 33 -10.90 -0.10 -5.15
C LYS A 33 -11.94 -1.05 -5.74
N LEU A 34 -13.21 -0.80 -5.47
CA LEU A 34 -14.34 -1.57 -5.96
C LEU A 34 -14.93 -0.95 -7.23
N ASP A 35 -15.73 -1.72 -7.97
CA ASP A 35 -16.38 -1.28 -9.22
C ASP A 35 -17.32 -0.06 -9.02
N ASP A 36 -17.82 0.14 -7.81
CA ASP A 36 -18.67 1.30 -7.45
C ASP A 36 -17.87 2.54 -7.00
N GLY A 37 -16.54 2.48 -7.09
CA GLY A 37 -15.63 3.55 -6.69
C GLY A 37 -15.37 3.65 -5.19
N THR A 38 -15.95 2.79 -4.36
CA THR A 38 -15.60 2.71 -2.93
C THR A 38 -14.32 1.88 -2.75
N ILE A 39 -13.70 1.95 -1.57
CA ILE A 39 -12.41 1.31 -1.30
C ILE A 39 -12.52 0.47 -0.04
N LEU A 40 -12.05 -0.77 -0.11
CA LEU A 40 -11.80 -1.61 1.06
C LEU A 40 -10.37 -1.35 1.54
N ALA A 41 -10.20 -1.16 2.85
CA ALA A 41 -8.91 -0.85 3.44
C ALA A 41 -8.69 -1.60 4.76
N THR A 42 -7.44 -1.91 5.07
CA THR A 42 -7.06 -2.48 6.35
C THR A 42 -7.16 -1.46 7.47
N PRO A 43 -7.57 -1.88 8.70
CA PRO A 43 -7.65 -1.00 9.86
C PRO A 43 -6.26 -0.63 10.39
N THR A 44 -6.18 0.50 11.08
CA THR A 44 -5.00 0.88 11.87
C THR A 44 -4.87 0.04 13.15
N GLY A 45 -3.64 -0.08 13.67
CA GLY A 45 -3.38 -0.67 14.98
C GLY A 45 -3.56 -2.19 15.06
N MET A 46 -3.68 -2.88 13.92
CA MET A 46 -3.88 -4.32 13.86
C MET A 46 -2.76 -5.02 13.08
N SER A 47 -2.22 -6.09 13.64
CA SER A 47 -1.26 -6.94 12.92
C SER A 47 -1.89 -7.56 11.68
N LYS A 48 -1.13 -7.61 10.60
CA LYS A 48 -1.59 -8.20 9.33
C LYS A 48 -1.87 -9.71 9.45
N SER A 49 -1.32 -10.38 10.47
CA SER A 49 -1.62 -11.78 10.78
C SER A 49 -3.04 -12.02 11.32
N PHE A 50 -3.72 -10.97 11.80
CA PHE A 50 -5.05 -11.05 12.41
C PHE A 50 -6.14 -10.38 11.58
N ILE A 51 -5.84 -9.95 10.36
CA ILE A 51 -6.84 -9.38 9.46
C ILE A 51 -7.79 -10.49 8.98
N THR A 52 -9.09 -10.22 9.12
CA THR A 52 -10.19 -11.06 8.66
C THR A 52 -11.19 -10.19 7.88
N PRO A 53 -12.03 -10.75 7.00
CA PRO A 53 -12.96 -10.00 6.15
C PRO A 53 -13.86 -9.00 6.89
N ASP A 54 -14.31 -9.35 8.08
CA ASP A 54 -15.17 -8.53 8.95
C ASP A 54 -14.45 -7.31 9.56
N LYS A 55 -13.11 -7.29 9.52
CA LYS A 55 -12.28 -6.19 10.04
C LYS A 55 -11.90 -5.17 8.98
N LEU A 56 -12.14 -5.48 7.71
CA LEU A 56 -11.90 -4.53 6.63
C LEU A 56 -12.89 -3.39 6.68
N ILE A 57 -12.41 -2.20 6.36
CA ILE A 57 -13.18 -0.96 6.42
C ILE A 57 -13.51 -0.53 5.00
N ARG A 58 -14.76 -0.16 4.75
CA ARG A 58 -15.18 0.43 3.48
C ARG A 58 -15.21 1.94 3.61
N ILE A 59 -14.55 2.63 2.69
CA ILE A 59 -14.48 4.09 2.64
C ILE A 59 -14.89 4.60 1.26
N ASP A 60 -15.26 5.88 1.19
CA ASP A 60 -15.41 6.58 -0.08
C ASP A 60 -14.06 7.09 -0.63
N ALA A 61 -14.07 7.64 -1.84
CA ALA A 61 -12.87 8.20 -2.49
C ALA A 61 -12.25 9.40 -1.75
N LYS A 62 -12.94 9.95 -0.74
CA LYS A 62 -12.43 11.04 0.12
C LYS A 62 -11.88 10.53 1.45
N GLY A 63 -11.98 9.21 1.71
CA GLY A 63 -11.55 8.59 2.95
C GLY A 63 -12.59 8.61 4.08
N ASN A 64 -13.84 9.01 3.80
CA ASN A 64 -14.91 8.92 4.78
C ASN A 64 -15.33 7.46 4.96
N VAL A 65 -15.49 7.03 6.21
CA VAL A 65 -15.89 5.66 6.54
C VAL A 65 -17.37 5.47 6.19
N LEU A 66 -17.67 4.50 5.35
CA LEU A 66 -19.00 4.07 4.97
C LEU A 66 -19.46 2.86 5.79
N GLU A 67 -18.51 1.92 6.04
CA GLU A 67 -18.77 0.70 6.79
C GLU A 67 -17.52 0.31 7.57
N ALA A 68 -17.66 0.03 8.86
CA ALA A 68 -16.60 -0.49 9.73
C ALA A 68 -17.20 -1.23 10.92
N ALA A 69 -16.50 -2.24 11.43
CA ALA A 69 -16.82 -2.80 12.73
C ALA A 69 -16.54 -1.78 13.85
N GLU A 70 -17.23 -1.91 14.98
CA GLU A 70 -17.14 -0.97 16.10
C GLU A 70 -15.69 -0.78 16.56
N GLY A 71 -15.28 0.49 16.70
CA GLY A 71 -13.94 0.88 17.13
C GLY A 71 -12.85 0.80 16.06
N LEU A 72 -13.12 0.26 14.89
CA LEU A 72 -12.15 0.23 13.79
C LEU A 72 -12.15 1.53 12.99
N ARG A 73 -10.96 1.91 12.54
CA ARG A 73 -10.74 3.07 11.67
C ARG A 73 -9.62 2.75 10.66
N PRO A 74 -9.63 3.38 9.47
CA PRO A 74 -8.61 3.15 8.45
C PRO A 74 -7.19 3.48 8.96
N SER A 75 -6.19 2.88 8.31
CA SER A 75 -4.79 3.27 8.52
C SER A 75 -4.61 4.78 8.41
N SER A 76 -3.73 5.35 9.22
CA SER A 76 -3.35 6.78 9.10
C SER A 76 -2.69 7.11 7.76
N GLU A 77 -2.18 6.10 7.06
CA GLU A 77 -1.54 6.23 5.74
C GLU A 77 -2.51 6.05 4.56
N ILE A 78 -3.81 5.92 4.82
CA ILE A 78 -4.82 5.80 3.77
C ILE A 78 -4.77 6.93 2.74
N LYS A 79 -4.30 8.12 3.13
CA LYS A 79 -4.11 9.27 2.24
C LYS A 79 -3.16 8.95 1.06
N MET A 80 -2.13 8.14 1.31
CA MET A 80 -1.21 7.68 0.27
C MET A 80 -1.94 6.80 -0.75
N HIS A 81 -2.77 5.85 -0.28
CA HIS A 81 -3.58 5.00 -1.16
C HIS A 81 -4.59 5.81 -1.97
N LEU A 82 -5.29 6.76 -1.33
CA LEU A 82 -6.24 7.64 -2.00
C LEU A 82 -5.56 8.47 -3.10
N ARG A 83 -4.32 8.94 -2.90
CA ARG A 83 -3.55 9.64 -3.93
C ARG A 83 -3.27 8.73 -5.14
N CYS A 84 -2.94 7.45 -4.93
CA CYS A 84 -2.74 6.50 -6.01
C CYS A 84 -4.02 6.34 -6.86
N TYR A 85 -5.17 6.13 -6.21
CA TYR A 85 -6.45 6.00 -6.89
C TYR A 85 -6.95 7.28 -7.57
N ASP A 86 -6.60 8.44 -7.04
CA ASP A 86 -6.95 9.76 -7.61
C ASP A 86 -6.13 10.06 -8.89
N LYS A 87 -4.87 9.63 -8.91
CA LYS A 87 -3.95 9.94 -10.01
C LYS A 87 -3.92 8.88 -11.11
N ARG A 88 -4.36 7.66 -10.80
CA ARG A 88 -4.30 6.53 -11.74
C ARG A 88 -5.62 5.76 -11.74
N ASP A 89 -6.38 5.92 -12.82
CA ASP A 89 -7.68 5.25 -13.00
C ASP A 89 -7.55 3.74 -13.18
N ASP A 90 -6.41 3.26 -13.66
CA ASP A 90 -6.08 1.85 -13.86
C ASP A 90 -5.71 1.12 -12.57
N VAL A 91 -5.35 1.84 -11.50
CA VAL A 91 -5.00 1.25 -10.22
C VAL A 91 -6.24 0.79 -9.46
N MET A 92 -6.29 -0.52 -9.17
CA MET A 92 -7.36 -1.15 -8.40
C MET A 92 -6.90 -1.65 -7.03
N SER A 93 -5.58 -1.73 -6.78
CA SER A 93 -5.04 -2.14 -5.48
C SER A 93 -3.80 -1.33 -5.10
N VAL A 94 -3.60 -1.13 -3.81
CA VAL A 94 -2.41 -0.46 -3.26
C VAL A 94 -1.92 -1.24 -2.04
N ILE A 95 -0.63 -1.52 -2.02
CA ILE A 95 0.04 -2.26 -0.95
C ILE A 95 1.24 -1.45 -0.46
N HIS A 96 1.30 -1.22 0.83
CA HIS A 96 2.47 -0.66 1.51
C HIS A 96 3.01 -1.65 2.54
N ALA A 97 4.32 -1.86 2.51
CA ALA A 97 5.02 -2.79 3.40
C ALA A 97 6.45 -2.31 3.66
N HIS A 98 7.11 -2.97 4.62
CA HIS A 98 8.52 -2.73 4.96
C HIS A 98 9.38 -3.99 4.69
N PRO A 99 9.46 -4.51 3.43
CA PRO A 99 10.30 -5.67 3.13
C PRO A 99 11.75 -5.35 3.49
N PRO A 100 12.46 -6.18 4.27
CA PRO A 100 13.79 -5.83 4.80
C PRO A 100 14.80 -5.42 3.71
N GLY A 101 14.79 -6.11 2.56
CA GLY A 101 15.66 -5.76 1.44
C GLY A 101 15.34 -4.38 0.85
N ALA A 102 14.08 -4.15 0.45
CA ALA A 102 13.65 -2.87 -0.12
C ALA A 102 13.79 -1.72 0.88
N THR A 103 13.42 -1.93 2.14
CA THR A 103 13.57 -0.94 3.22
C THR A 103 15.04 -0.61 3.45
N GLY A 104 15.95 -1.61 3.33
CA GLY A 104 17.39 -1.37 3.41
C GLY A 104 17.88 -0.39 2.33
N PHE A 105 17.41 -0.53 1.09
CA PHE A 105 17.70 0.43 0.02
C PHE A 105 17.10 1.82 0.32
N ALA A 106 15.85 1.87 0.81
CA ALA A 106 15.18 3.12 1.16
C ALA A 106 15.92 3.90 2.26
N VAL A 107 16.43 3.20 3.29
CA VAL A 107 17.22 3.79 4.38
C VAL A 107 18.64 4.15 3.93
N ALA A 108 19.21 3.41 2.98
CA ALA A 108 20.49 3.73 2.37
C ALA A 108 20.43 4.87 1.35
N HIS A 109 19.25 5.44 1.12
CA HIS A 109 18.98 6.50 0.14
C HIS A 109 19.37 6.09 -1.28
N LYS A 110 19.01 4.85 -1.66
CA LYS A 110 19.30 4.29 -2.98
C LYS A 110 18.03 3.79 -3.66
N ALA A 111 17.85 4.16 -4.92
CA ALA A 111 16.88 3.52 -5.79
C ALA A 111 17.31 2.08 -6.13
N MET A 112 16.36 1.26 -6.56
CA MET A 112 16.64 -0.07 -7.12
C MET A 112 16.51 0.02 -8.65
N ASP A 113 17.56 0.54 -9.30
CA ASP A 113 17.61 0.85 -10.72
C ASP A 113 18.75 0.15 -11.48
N MET A 114 19.34 -0.87 -10.84
CA MET A 114 20.55 -1.53 -11.35
C MET A 114 20.30 -2.56 -12.46
N TYR A 115 19.04 -2.89 -12.75
CA TYR A 115 18.66 -3.85 -13.80
C TYR A 115 19.41 -5.18 -13.74
N ASN A 116 19.59 -5.74 -12.54
CA ASN A 116 20.44 -6.91 -12.29
C ASN A 116 19.77 -8.24 -12.55
N MET A 117 18.43 -8.28 -12.47
CA MET A 117 17.62 -9.49 -12.61
C MET A 117 16.69 -9.33 -13.81
N ILE A 118 16.58 -10.39 -14.60
CA ILE A 118 15.71 -10.40 -15.80
C ILE A 118 14.25 -10.13 -15.41
N GLU A 119 13.80 -10.71 -14.29
CA GLU A 119 12.45 -10.56 -13.76
C GLU A 119 12.16 -9.09 -13.40
N ASP A 120 13.11 -8.41 -12.78
CA ASP A 120 12.97 -6.98 -12.44
C ASP A 120 12.83 -6.13 -13.70
N VAL A 121 13.71 -6.36 -14.68
CA VAL A 121 13.71 -5.61 -15.94
C VAL A 121 12.44 -5.85 -16.75
N ALA A 122 11.97 -7.10 -16.80
CA ALA A 122 10.85 -7.50 -17.63
C ALA A 122 9.48 -7.16 -17.02
N ALA A 123 9.36 -7.16 -15.68
CA ALA A 123 8.07 -7.06 -15.00
C ALA A 123 7.87 -5.75 -14.23
N ILE A 124 8.94 -5.15 -13.67
CA ILE A 124 8.84 -4.02 -12.75
C ILE A 124 9.52 -2.78 -13.32
N GLY A 125 10.68 -2.95 -13.97
CA GLY A 125 11.54 -1.85 -14.37
C GLY A 125 12.33 -1.26 -13.20
N ALA A 126 12.68 0.02 -13.28
CA ALA A 126 13.35 0.72 -12.20
C ALA A 126 12.36 1.00 -11.05
N VAL A 127 12.82 0.79 -9.82
CA VAL A 127 12.10 1.16 -8.62
C VAL A 127 12.72 2.43 -8.04
N PRO A 128 12.10 3.60 -8.24
CA PRO A 128 12.62 4.87 -7.79
C PRO A 128 12.56 4.99 -6.27
N LEU A 129 13.39 5.88 -5.72
CA LEU A 129 13.31 6.34 -4.34
C LEU A 129 12.62 7.70 -4.31
N THR A 130 11.47 7.79 -3.64
CA THR A 130 10.78 9.06 -3.44
C THR A 130 11.45 9.88 -2.36
N PRO A 131 11.34 11.22 -2.38
CA PRO A 131 11.78 12.04 -1.25
C PRO A 131 11.08 11.64 0.06
N TYR A 132 11.73 11.93 1.18
CA TYR A 132 11.14 11.72 2.49
C TYR A 132 9.84 12.51 2.67
N GLY A 133 8.83 11.86 3.21
CA GLY A 133 7.61 12.47 3.69
C GLY A 133 7.30 11.95 5.10
N THR A 134 6.86 12.82 5.99
CA THR A 134 6.47 12.44 7.35
C THR A 134 5.23 11.52 7.30
N PRO A 135 5.32 10.26 7.79
CA PRO A 135 4.21 9.33 7.79
C PRO A 135 2.93 9.90 8.43
N SER A 136 1.76 9.48 7.94
CA SER A 136 0.44 9.94 8.40
C SER A 136 0.10 11.40 8.06
N THR A 137 0.98 12.16 7.43
CA THR A 137 0.73 13.52 6.93
C THR A 137 0.36 13.52 5.44
N THR A 138 0.28 14.69 4.82
CA THR A 138 0.12 14.83 3.37
C THR A 138 1.47 14.77 2.63
N GLU A 139 2.59 14.81 3.34
CA GLU A 139 3.92 14.84 2.73
C GLU A 139 4.23 13.54 1.97
N VAL A 140 3.81 12.37 2.50
CA VAL A 140 4.00 11.09 1.78
C VAL A 140 3.21 11.05 0.47
N PRO A 141 1.88 11.33 0.44
CA PRO A 141 1.13 11.46 -0.81
C PRO A 141 1.76 12.44 -1.81
N ASP A 142 2.23 13.58 -1.33
CA ASP A 142 2.84 14.61 -2.19
C ASP A 142 4.21 14.14 -2.74
N ALA A 143 4.99 13.40 -1.95
CA ALA A 143 6.28 12.86 -2.35
C ALA A 143 6.17 11.74 -3.41
N ILE A 144 5.13 10.91 -3.37
CA ILE A 144 4.92 9.82 -4.33
C ILE A 144 4.29 10.29 -5.65
N GLU A 145 3.50 11.37 -5.63
CA GLU A 145 2.70 11.81 -6.79
C GLU A 145 3.50 11.94 -8.09
N PRO A 146 4.72 12.54 -8.12
CA PRO A 146 5.49 12.68 -9.34
C PRO A 146 5.93 11.36 -9.99
N TYR A 147 5.89 10.26 -9.23
CA TYR A 147 6.35 8.93 -9.68
C TYR A 147 5.22 8.02 -10.13
N LEU A 148 3.96 8.33 -9.74
CA LEU A 148 2.82 7.45 -9.97
C LEU A 148 2.49 7.24 -11.45
N GLU A 149 2.81 8.20 -12.33
CA GLU A 149 2.51 8.09 -13.76
C GLU A 149 3.34 6.99 -14.45
N GLU A 150 4.59 6.80 -14.02
CA GLU A 150 5.55 5.94 -14.69
C GLU A 150 5.91 4.66 -13.92
N HIS A 151 5.54 4.56 -12.62
CA HIS A 151 6.01 3.49 -11.75
C HIS A 151 4.87 2.83 -10.97
N ASP A 152 4.83 1.49 -11.02
CA ASP A 152 3.92 0.68 -10.21
C ASP A 152 4.52 0.31 -8.85
N VAL A 153 5.83 0.44 -8.71
CA VAL A 153 6.56 0.16 -7.46
C VAL A 153 7.54 1.30 -7.18
N MET A 154 7.60 1.73 -5.92
CA MET A 154 8.54 2.76 -5.47
C MET A 154 9.00 2.54 -4.03
N LEU A 155 10.19 3.01 -3.72
CA LEU A 155 10.72 3.08 -2.36
C LEU A 155 10.33 4.43 -1.73
N LEU A 156 9.92 4.38 -0.47
CA LEU A 156 9.66 5.57 0.35
C LEU A 156 10.87 5.81 1.23
N GLU A 157 11.56 6.95 1.06
CA GLU A 157 12.80 7.27 1.78
C GLU A 157 12.62 7.14 3.30
N ASN A 158 13.52 6.39 3.96
CA ASN A 158 13.52 6.09 5.39
C ASN A 158 12.21 5.42 5.91
N HIS A 159 11.45 4.76 5.04
CA HIS A 159 10.14 4.24 5.42
C HIS A 159 9.96 2.77 4.96
N GLY A 160 9.78 2.54 3.67
CA GLY A 160 9.50 1.21 3.14
C GLY A 160 9.26 1.21 1.64
N ALA A 161 8.32 0.38 1.18
CA ALA A 161 7.96 0.27 -0.23
C ALA A 161 6.45 0.42 -0.44
N LEU A 162 6.08 0.95 -1.60
CA LEU A 162 4.71 1.08 -2.11
C LEU A 162 4.62 0.34 -3.43
N ALA A 163 3.54 -0.42 -3.62
CA ALA A 163 3.19 -1.06 -4.89
C ALA A 163 1.73 -0.78 -5.23
N VAL A 164 1.45 -0.58 -6.52
CA VAL A 164 0.12 -0.35 -7.08
C VAL A 164 -0.16 -1.30 -8.25
N GLY A 165 -1.44 -1.60 -8.51
CA GLY A 165 -1.85 -2.47 -9.61
C GLY A 165 -3.35 -2.71 -9.67
#